data_ad31b2372ba1dc9fba2ae88824005e08
#
_entry.id   ad31b2372ba1dc9fba2ae88824005e08
#
_cell.length_a   1.000
_cell.length_b   1.000
_cell.length_c   1.000
_cell.angle_alpha   90.00
_cell.angle_beta   90.00
_cell.angle_gamma   90.00
#
_symmetry.space_group_name_H-M   'P 1'
#
loop_
_entity.id
_entity.type
_entity.pdbx_description
1 polymer ?
#
loop_
_entity_poly.entity_id
_entity_poly.type
_entity_poly.pdbx_seq_one_letter_code
_entity_poly.pdbx_strand_id
1 'polypeptide(L)'
;MKKFSFSIVLCSLFFSGCAQDHGPKIQDELGPKYIYETVVDGIDIPWGMTFISDTELLVTEKSGILYHVMDGVKTELSGLPEIYVRGQGGLLDVTTAPDFETSRVIFFTASSSDGEAAGGHTALYNAELDGASLANLKQLYKGEGNTKKGQHWGSRISFDAEGHLYFSIGDRGNREVNPQDITRDGGKIYRLNQDGSIPTDNPFYNQKGSKQAIYSYGHRNPQGMLTHPETGAIWVHEHGPRGGDEINVIGAGKNYGWPTITYGINYSGTPITSDRDLPGLEQ
;
A
#
# COMPACT_ATOMS: atom_id res chain seq x y z
N MET A 1 -30.29 29.97 -81.48
CA MET A 1 -30.38 30.00 -80.03
C MET A 1 -29.66 28.74 -79.53
N LYS A 2 -28.39 28.85 -79.10
CA LYS A 2 -27.61 27.74 -78.58
C LYS A 2 -27.64 27.81 -77.06
N LYS A 3 -28.13 26.71 -76.40
CA LYS A 3 -28.14 26.57 -74.97
C LYS A 3 -26.79 25.99 -74.59
N PHE A 4 -26.03 26.68 -73.72
CA PHE A 4 -24.83 26.21 -73.04
C PHE A 4 -25.28 25.57 -71.74
N SER A 5 -24.92 24.29 -71.57
CA SER A 5 -25.11 23.55 -70.35
C SER A 5 -23.76 23.63 -69.57
N PHE A 6 -23.81 24.20 -68.39
CA PHE A 6 -22.64 24.30 -67.49
C PHE A 6 -22.70 23.11 -66.49
N SER A 7 -21.77 22.17 -66.67
CA SER A 7 -21.59 21.07 -65.71
C SER A 7 -20.63 21.52 -64.64
N ILE A 8 -21.15 21.64 -63.42
CA ILE A 8 -20.34 21.87 -62.21
C ILE A 8 -19.81 20.51 -61.76
N VAL A 9 -18.46 20.32 -61.84
CA VAL A 9 -17.74 19.21 -61.23
C VAL A 9 -17.43 19.58 -59.80
N LEU A 10 -18.11 18.96 -58.84
CA LEU A 10 -17.87 19.11 -57.43
C LEU A 10 -16.68 18.20 -57.03
N CYS A 11 -15.52 18.81 -56.90
CA CYS A 11 -14.29 18.12 -56.42
C CYS A 11 -14.34 18.04 -54.90
N SER A 12 -14.74 16.87 -54.34
CA SER A 12 -14.69 16.60 -52.93
C SER A 12 -13.24 16.27 -52.51
N LEU A 13 -12.57 17.25 -51.92
CA LEU A 13 -11.30 17.07 -51.27
C LEU A 13 -11.52 16.33 -49.92
N PHE A 14 -11.23 15.05 -49.89
CA PHE A 14 -11.07 14.29 -48.65
C PHE A 14 -9.75 14.73 -47.98
N PHE A 15 -9.88 15.56 -46.94
CA PHE A 15 -8.77 15.75 -46.01
C PHE A 15 -8.70 14.53 -45.10
N SER A 16 -7.83 13.57 -45.44
CA SER A 16 -7.38 12.55 -44.50
C SER A 16 -6.46 13.25 -43.51
N GLY A 17 -7.01 13.75 -42.42
CA GLY A 17 -6.24 14.20 -41.28
C GLY A 17 -5.63 12.97 -40.60
N CYS A 18 -4.36 12.64 -40.93
CA CYS A 18 -3.56 11.80 -40.05
C CYS A 18 -3.40 12.55 -38.73
N ALA A 19 -4.07 12.07 -37.69
CA ALA A 19 -3.75 12.45 -36.34
C ALA A 19 -2.31 11.98 -36.10
N GLN A 20 -1.35 12.89 -36.18
CA GLN A 20 0.00 12.62 -35.70
C GLN A 20 -0.09 12.52 -34.19
N ASP A 21 0.15 11.31 -33.68
CA ASP A 21 0.39 11.06 -32.27
C ASP A 21 1.66 11.82 -31.86
N HIS A 22 1.47 12.96 -31.21
CA HIS A 22 2.52 13.80 -30.63
C HIS A 22 2.78 13.45 -29.16
N GLY A 23 2.48 12.22 -28.74
CA GLY A 23 3.02 11.71 -27.49
C GLY A 23 4.54 11.77 -27.53
N PRO A 24 5.22 12.08 -26.41
CA PRO A 24 6.67 12.08 -26.38
C PRO A 24 7.13 10.69 -26.78
N LYS A 25 7.80 10.61 -27.95
CA LYS A 25 8.55 9.41 -28.33
C LYS A 25 9.66 9.28 -27.31
N ILE A 26 9.44 8.46 -26.29
CA ILE A 26 10.51 7.97 -25.43
C ILE A 26 11.42 7.21 -26.40
N GLN A 27 12.58 7.80 -26.71
CA GLN A 27 13.60 7.12 -27.48
C GLN A 27 14.05 5.91 -26.68
N ASP A 28 13.81 4.75 -27.25
CA ASP A 28 14.21 3.42 -26.75
C ASP A 28 15.74 3.19 -26.90
N GLU A 29 16.54 4.21 -26.63
CA GLU A 29 17.99 4.10 -26.65
C GLU A 29 18.56 4.53 -25.31
N LEU A 30 19.15 3.57 -24.61
CA LEU A 30 20.02 3.65 -23.42
C LEU A 30 19.46 3.11 -22.09
N GLY A 31 18.66 2.07 -22.11
CA GLY A 31 18.38 1.27 -20.92
C GLY A 31 18.64 -0.22 -21.18
N PRO A 32 18.92 -1.02 -20.15
CA PRO A 32 18.93 -2.47 -20.30
C PRO A 32 17.58 -2.90 -20.88
N LYS A 33 17.62 -3.76 -21.91
CA LYS A 33 16.39 -4.35 -22.44
C LYS A 33 15.81 -5.24 -21.34
N TYR A 34 14.67 -4.84 -20.77
CA TYR A 34 13.93 -5.67 -19.84
C TYR A 34 13.17 -6.73 -20.63
N ILE A 35 13.27 -7.97 -20.18
CA ILE A 35 12.45 -9.08 -20.66
C ILE A 35 11.40 -9.30 -19.59
N TYR A 36 10.14 -9.33 -19.99
CA TYR A 36 9.02 -9.67 -19.10
C TYR A 36 8.72 -11.16 -19.28
N GLU A 37 8.74 -11.89 -18.18
CA GLU A 37 8.41 -13.29 -18.14
C GLU A 37 7.27 -13.52 -17.16
N THR A 38 6.23 -14.21 -17.60
CA THR A 38 5.10 -14.57 -16.73
C THR A 38 5.52 -15.71 -15.83
N VAL A 39 5.58 -15.46 -14.52
CA VAL A 39 5.89 -16.48 -13.51
C VAL A 39 4.64 -17.28 -13.16
N VAL A 40 3.50 -16.64 -13.02
CA VAL A 40 2.20 -17.25 -12.72
C VAL A 40 1.08 -16.35 -13.25
N ASP A 41 -0.04 -16.93 -13.66
CA ASP A 41 -1.21 -16.21 -14.12
C ASP A 41 -2.48 -16.57 -13.31
N GLY A 42 -3.61 -15.93 -13.67
CA GLY A 42 -4.91 -16.23 -13.10
C GLY A 42 -5.05 -15.83 -11.63
N ILE A 43 -4.32 -14.79 -11.16
CA ILE A 43 -4.56 -14.09 -9.89
C ILE A 43 -5.27 -12.79 -10.23
N ASP A 44 -6.48 -12.57 -9.70
CA ASP A 44 -7.34 -11.45 -10.13
C ASP A 44 -6.78 -10.10 -9.68
N ILE A 45 -6.58 -9.90 -8.38
CA ILE A 45 -5.98 -8.68 -7.83
C ILE A 45 -4.85 -9.06 -6.88
N PRO A 46 -3.63 -9.35 -7.42
CA PRO A 46 -2.46 -9.59 -6.58
C PRO A 46 -2.11 -8.31 -5.84
N TRP A 47 -1.92 -8.41 -4.52
CA TRP A 47 -1.65 -7.23 -3.71
C TRP A 47 -0.20 -7.18 -3.20
N GLY A 48 0.26 -8.25 -2.58
CA GLY A 48 1.62 -8.40 -2.04
C GLY A 48 2.25 -9.71 -2.45
N MET A 49 3.58 -9.75 -2.44
CA MET A 49 4.31 -10.98 -2.68
C MET A 49 5.62 -10.97 -1.90
N THR A 50 6.12 -12.16 -1.56
CA THR A 50 7.44 -12.36 -0.97
C THR A 50 8.04 -13.68 -1.45
N PHE A 51 9.36 -13.71 -1.68
CA PHE A 51 10.07 -14.96 -1.95
C PHE A 51 10.28 -15.72 -0.64
N ILE A 52 10.11 -17.05 -0.70
CA ILE A 52 10.40 -17.97 0.39
C ILE A 52 11.58 -18.90 0.07
N SER A 53 12.00 -18.90 -1.18
CA SER A 53 13.25 -19.46 -1.71
C SER A 53 13.57 -18.76 -3.04
N ASP A 54 14.64 -19.15 -3.71
CA ASP A 54 15.02 -18.61 -5.04
C ASP A 54 13.97 -18.87 -6.12
N THR A 55 13.11 -19.88 -5.95
CA THR A 55 12.14 -20.33 -6.97
C THR A 55 10.69 -20.35 -6.47
N GLU A 56 10.47 -20.08 -5.19
CA GLU A 56 9.16 -20.15 -4.57
C GLU A 56 8.75 -18.81 -3.98
N LEU A 57 7.50 -18.44 -4.13
CA LEU A 57 6.98 -17.20 -3.59
C LEU A 57 5.57 -17.38 -3.01
N LEU A 58 5.23 -16.52 -2.07
CA LEU A 58 3.86 -16.32 -1.61
C LEU A 58 3.28 -15.10 -2.30
N VAL A 59 2.02 -15.20 -2.73
CA VAL A 59 1.28 -14.08 -3.35
C VAL A 59 -0.08 -13.96 -2.68
N THR A 60 -0.40 -12.77 -2.20
CA THR A 60 -1.74 -12.47 -1.70
C THR A 60 -2.66 -12.03 -2.83
N GLU A 61 -3.89 -12.51 -2.82
CA GLU A 61 -4.97 -11.96 -3.62
C GLU A 61 -5.97 -11.23 -2.71
N LYS A 62 -6.35 -10.04 -3.12
CA LYS A 62 -7.19 -9.14 -2.32
C LYS A 62 -8.52 -9.77 -1.88
N SER A 63 -9.05 -10.72 -2.62
CA SER A 63 -10.28 -11.45 -2.27
C SER A 63 -10.17 -12.30 -0.99
N GLY A 64 -8.95 -12.52 -0.48
CA GLY A 64 -8.69 -13.28 0.75
C GLY A 64 -8.00 -14.62 0.49
N ILE A 65 -7.30 -14.77 -0.62
CA ILE A 65 -6.55 -15.98 -0.94
C ILE A 65 -5.06 -15.70 -0.82
N LEU A 66 -4.33 -16.61 -0.18
CA LEU A 66 -2.87 -16.64 -0.15
C LEU A 66 -2.41 -17.82 -1.00
N TYR A 67 -1.64 -17.54 -2.03
CA TYR A 67 -1.06 -18.56 -2.89
C TYR A 67 0.40 -18.83 -2.54
N HIS A 68 0.76 -20.10 -2.51
CA HIS A 68 2.13 -20.56 -2.67
C HIS A 68 2.35 -20.86 -4.16
N VAL A 69 3.35 -20.25 -4.75
CA VAL A 69 3.70 -20.39 -6.17
C VAL A 69 5.07 -21.06 -6.28
N MET A 70 5.13 -22.18 -7.00
CA MET A 70 6.34 -22.93 -7.29
C MET A 70 6.27 -23.46 -8.73
N ASP A 71 7.31 -23.24 -9.51
CA ASP A 71 7.39 -23.68 -10.92
C ASP A 71 6.16 -23.26 -11.78
N GLY A 72 5.64 -22.05 -11.55
CA GLY A 72 4.48 -21.52 -12.25
C GLY A 72 3.13 -22.10 -11.79
N VAL A 73 3.13 -23.02 -10.83
CA VAL A 73 1.93 -23.62 -10.25
C VAL A 73 1.57 -22.92 -8.96
N LYS A 74 0.34 -22.43 -8.85
CA LYS A 74 -0.18 -21.82 -7.61
C LYS A 74 -1.02 -22.80 -6.83
N THR A 75 -0.79 -22.87 -5.53
CA THR A 75 -1.54 -23.66 -4.55
C THR A 75 -2.12 -22.71 -3.51
N GLU A 76 -3.42 -22.80 -3.26
CA GLU A 76 -4.06 -22.00 -2.21
C GLU A 76 -3.65 -22.54 -0.83
N LEU A 77 -3.25 -21.63 0.05
CA LEU A 77 -2.95 -21.96 1.46
C LEU A 77 -4.23 -21.84 2.31
N SER A 78 -4.42 -22.82 3.16
CA SER A 78 -5.50 -22.80 4.18
C SER A 78 -5.03 -22.15 5.48
N GLY A 79 -5.97 -21.86 6.39
CA GLY A 79 -5.65 -21.37 7.75
C GLY A 79 -5.63 -19.84 7.90
N LEU A 80 -6.00 -19.10 6.87
CA LEU A 80 -6.21 -17.64 6.99
C LEU A 80 -7.39 -17.30 7.92
N PRO A 81 -7.37 -16.14 8.59
CA PRO A 81 -8.54 -15.64 9.31
C PRO A 81 -9.65 -15.22 8.34
N GLU A 82 -10.83 -14.90 8.87
CA GLU A 82 -11.87 -14.27 8.07
C GLU A 82 -11.40 -12.88 7.56
N ILE A 83 -11.49 -12.67 6.25
CA ILE A 83 -11.03 -11.44 5.58
C ILE A 83 -12.24 -10.56 5.26
N TYR A 84 -12.23 -9.32 5.75
CA TYR A 84 -13.25 -8.31 5.44
C TYR A 84 -12.95 -7.62 4.11
N VAL A 85 -13.46 -8.16 3.00
CA VAL A 85 -13.24 -7.59 1.66
C VAL A 85 -14.15 -6.39 1.42
N ARG A 86 -13.55 -5.19 1.32
CA ARG A 86 -14.30 -3.95 1.09
C ARG A 86 -13.47 -2.89 0.39
N GLY A 87 -13.84 -2.50 -0.84
CA GLY A 87 -13.13 -1.48 -1.62
C GLY A 87 -11.68 -1.86 -1.88
N GLN A 88 -10.73 -1.11 -1.31
CA GLN A 88 -9.29 -1.40 -1.38
C GLN A 88 -8.83 -2.45 -0.37
N GLY A 89 -9.66 -2.80 0.62
CA GLY A 89 -9.33 -3.77 1.66
C GLY A 89 -9.62 -5.21 1.26
N GLY A 90 -8.90 -6.12 1.89
CA GLY A 90 -8.92 -7.56 1.67
C GLY A 90 -7.74 -8.22 2.35
N LEU A 91 -7.20 -9.30 1.80
CA LEU A 91 -5.86 -9.79 2.13
C LEU A 91 -4.85 -8.90 1.40
N LEU A 92 -3.86 -8.38 2.13
CA LEU A 92 -3.05 -7.27 1.65
C LEU A 92 -1.57 -7.70 1.53
N ASP A 93 -0.69 -7.24 2.40
CA ASP A 93 0.73 -7.58 2.28
C ASP A 93 1.09 -8.92 2.89
N VAL A 94 2.18 -9.51 2.41
CA VAL A 94 2.82 -10.70 2.99
C VAL A 94 4.34 -10.57 2.91
N THR A 95 5.02 -10.97 3.97
CA THR A 95 6.49 -11.03 4.03
C THR A 95 6.94 -12.17 4.94
N THR A 96 8.17 -12.64 4.74
CA THR A 96 8.81 -13.63 5.61
C THR A 96 9.41 -12.97 6.85
N ALA A 97 9.49 -13.72 7.96
CA ALA A 97 10.32 -13.31 9.10
C ALA A 97 11.80 -13.22 8.69
N PRO A 98 12.62 -12.39 9.35
CA PRO A 98 14.07 -12.34 9.09
C PRO A 98 14.78 -13.70 9.25
N ASP A 99 14.26 -14.58 10.09
CA ASP A 99 14.77 -15.93 10.35
C ASP A 99 13.91 -17.04 9.71
N PHE A 100 13.20 -16.73 8.65
CA PHE A 100 12.21 -17.61 8.00
C PHE A 100 12.74 -19.01 7.67
N GLU A 101 14.00 -19.14 7.28
CA GLU A 101 14.59 -20.44 6.93
C GLU A 101 14.47 -21.45 8.09
N THR A 102 14.50 -20.95 9.32
CA THR A 102 14.41 -21.80 10.53
C THR A 102 13.06 -21.72 11.20
N SER A 103 12.46 -20.54 11.29
CA SER A 103 11.18 -20.32 11.98
C SER A 103 9.96 -20.70 11.14
N ARG A 104 10.07 -20.63 9.80
CA ARG A 104 8.97 -20.74 8.85
C ARG A 104 7.83 -19.73 9.09
N VAL A 105 8.10 -18.67 9.87
CA VAL A 105 7.11 -17.64 10.19
C VAL A 105 6.97 -16.67 9.04
N ILE A 106 5.72 -16.38 8.69
CA ILE A 106 5.33 -15.29 7.79
C ILE A 106 4.52 -14.25 8.55
N PHE A 107 4.58 -13.02 8.08
CA PHE A 107 3.73 -11.92 8.52
C PHE A 107 2.84 -11.47 7.36
N PHE A 108 1.61 -11.15 7.66
CA PHE A 108 0.71 -10.60 6.67
C PHE A 108 -0.27 -9.60 7.27
N THR A 109 -0.75 -8.70 6.43
CA THR A 109 -1.78 -7.75 6.80
C THR A 109 -3.08 -8.07 6.07
N ALA A 110 -4.17 -7.81 6.74
CA ALA A 110 -5.50 -8.01 6.16
C ALA A 110 -6.50 -7.01 6.75
N SER A 111 -7.62 -6.86 6.08
CA SER A 111 -8.77 -6.18 6.64
C SER A 111 -9.52 -7.14 7.57
N SER A 112 -9.72 -6.75 8.82
CA SER A 112 -10.49 -7.50 9.82
C SER A 112 -11.74 -6.72 10.23
N SER A 113 -12.85 -7.43 10.38
CA SER A 113 -14.10 -6.90 10.93
C SER A 113 -14.26 -7.15 12.43
N ASP A 114 -13.28 -7.78 13.08
CA ASP A 114 -13.31 -8.01 14.52
C ASP A 114 -13.58 -6.73 15.32
N GLY A 115 -14.33 -6.83 16.39
CA GLY A 115 -14.71 -5.73 17.26
C GLY A 115 -16.19 -5.34 17.12
N GLU A 116 -16.66 -4.47 18.01
CA GLU A 116 -18.08 -4.13 18.14
C GLU A 116 -18.61 -3.23 17.01
N ALA A 117 -17.76 -2.33 16.49
CA ALA A 117 -18.18 -1.40 15.46
C ALA A 117 -18.26 -2.06 14.08
N ALA A 118 -19.33 -1.78 13.34
CA ALA A 118 -19.52 -2.32 12.00
C ALA A 118 -18.48 -1.79 11.00
N GLY A 119 -18.05 -2.66 10.09
CA GLY A 119 -17.01 -2.37 9.10
C GLY A 119 -15.72 -3.09 9.44
N GLY A 120 -14.58 -2.51 9.03
CA GLY A 120 -13.29 -3.15 9.28
C GLY A 120 -12.16 -2.15 9.47
N HIS A 121 -11.04 -2.67 9.94
CA HIS A 121 -9.77 -1.97 10.06
C HIS A 121 -8.62 -2.89 9.62
N THR A 122 -7.45 -2.33 9.34
CA THR A 122 -6.24 -3.11 9.03
C THR A 122 -5.78 -3.85 10.28
N ALA A 123 -5.46 -5.13 10.11
CA ALA A 123 -4.87 -5.99 11.13
C ALA A 123 -3.58 -6.62 10.61
N LEU A 124 -2.67 -6.90 11.51
CA LEU A 124 -1.39 -7.57 11.31
C LEU A 124 -1.45 -8.94 11.98
N TYR A 125 -1.00 -9.94 11.27
CA TYR A 125 -0.94 -11.33 11.72
C TYR A 125 0.44 -11.91 11.49
N ASN A 126 0.77 -12.95 12.25
CA ASN A 126 1.80 -13.92 11.89
C ASN A 126 1.24 -15.35 11.93
N ALA A 127 1.91 -16.23 11.21
CA ALA A 127 1.63 -17.66 11.21
C ALA A 127 2.87 -18.44 10.76
N GLU A 128 2.93 -19.72 11.06
CA GLU A 128 3.95 -20.64 10.55
C GLU A 128 3.45 -21.28 9.25
N LEU A 129 4.26 -21.26 8.21
CA LEU A 129 3.99 -21.96 6.95
C LEU A 129 4.30 -23.45 7.11
N ASP A 130 3.26 -24.26 7.13
CA ASP A 130 3.32 -25.73 7.27
C ASP A 130 2.67 -26.40 6.04
N GLY A 131 3.51 -26.77 5.07
CA GLY A 131 3.04 -27.31 3.79
C GLY A 131 2.11 -26.35 3.06
N ALA A 132 0.86 -26.80 2.81
CA ALA A 132 -0.19 -26.01 2.18
C ALA A 132 -1.14 -25.33 3.21
N SER A 133 -0.68 -25.09 4.43
CA SER A 133 -1.50 -24.48 5.47
C SER A 133 -0.70 -23.52 6.35
N LEU A 134 -1.43 -22.65 7.04
CA LEU A 134 -0.90 -21.78 8.08
C LEU A 134 -1.23 -22.39 9.45
N ALA A 135 -0.19 -22.61 10.26
CA ALA A 135 -0.29 -23.06 11.63
C ALA A 135 -0.01 -21.89 12.61
N ASN A 136 -0.41 -22.03 13.86
CA ASN A 136 -0.12 -21.09 14.95
C ASN A 136 -0.48 -19.62 14.62
N LEU A 137 -1.55 -19.41 13.84
CA LEU A 137 -2.03 -18.08 13.47
C LEU A 137 -2.27 -17.20 14.70
N LYS A 138 -1.68 -16.02 14.70
CA LYS A 138 -1.82 -15.04 15.77
C LYS A 138 -2.08 -13.64 15.20
N GLN A 139 -3.08 -12.93 15.72
CA GLN A 139 -3.27 -11.50 15.47
C GLN A 139 -2.34 -10.71 16.39
N LEU A 140 -1.42 -9.96 15.82
CA LEU A 140 -0.42 -9.17 16.57
C LEU A 140 -0.92 -7.76 16.88
N TYR A 141 -1.65 -7.19 15.93
CA TYR A 141 -2.22 -5.86 16.04
C TYR A 141 -3.49 -5.75 15.19
N LYS A 142 -4.42 -4.94 15.63
CA LYS A 142 -5.55 -4.51 14.83
C LYS A 142 -5.87 -3.06 15.16
N GLY A 143 -6.00 -2.23 14.13
CA GLY A 143 -6.46 -0.86 14.29
C GLY A 143 -7.89 -0.82 14.83
N GLU A 144 -8.17 0.14 15.69
CA GLU A 144 -9.47 0.36 16.29
C GLU A 144 -10.25 1.47 15.60
N GLY A 145 -11.56 1.44 15.79
CA GLY A 145 -12.50 2.32 15.13
C GLY A 145 -12.85 1.79 13.74
N ASN A 146 -13.40 0.55 13.68
CA ASN A 146 -13.90 -0.03 12.44
C ASN A 146 -14.74 0.96 11.65
N THR A 147 -14.60 0.95 10.34
CA THR A 147 -15.35 1.81 9.44
C THR A 147 -15.83 1.06 8.20
N LYS A 148 -17.00 1.43 7.69
CA LYS A 148 -17.54 0.92 6.42
C LYS A 148 -16.88 1.56 5.20
N LYS A 149 -16.00 2.56 5.39
CA LYS A 149 -15.24 3.18 4.30
C LYS A 149 -14.28 2.16 3.69
N GLY A 150 -14.20 2.12 2.35
CA GLY A 150 -13.45 1.12 1.62
C GLY A 150 -12.02 1.53 1.23
N GLN A 151 -11.56 2.73 1.61
CA GLN A 151 -10.28 3.27 1.17
C GLN A 151 -9.23 3.34 2.27
N HIS A 152 -7.97 3.51 1.82
CA HIS A 152 -6.79 3.84 2.60
C HIS A 152 -6.50 2.85 3.73
N TRP A 153 -6.19 1.62 3.34
CA TRP A 153 -5.87 0.54 4.30
C TRP A 153 -4.38 0.53 4.69
N GLY A 154 -3.50 1.19 3.92
CA GLY A 154 -2.05 1.13 4.09
C GLY A 154 -1.54 -0.27 3.84
N SER A 155 -0.93 -0.91 4.84
CA SER A 155 -0.72 -2.35 5.00
C SER A 155 0.69 -2.88 4.76
N ARG A 156 1.59 -2.16 4.08
CA ARG A 156 2.93 -2.66 3.78
C ARG A 156 3.72 -2.96 5.07
N ILE A 157 4.52 -4.04 5.05
CA ILE A 157 5.36 -4.52 6.14
C ILE A 157 6.83 -4.40 5.75
N SER A 158 7.69 -4.03 6.70
CA SER A 158 9.15 -4.08 6.57
C SER A 158 9.79 -4.37 7.94
N PHE A 159 11.05 -4.82 7.93
CA PHE A 159 11.83 -5.03 9.17
C PHE A 159 13.06 -4.15 9.17
N ASP A 160 13.44 -3.62 10.33
CA ASP A 160 14.76 -3.00 10.52
C ASP A 160 15.85 -4.05 10.79
N ALA A 161 17.10 -3.59 10.92
CA ALA A 161 18.24 -4.46 11.17
C ALA A 161 18.20 -5.12 12.57
N GLU A 162 17.48 -4.52 13.50
CA GLU A 162 17.28 -5.05 14.86
C GLU A 162 16.12 -6.07 14.90
N GLY A 163 15.42 -6.25 13.79
CA GLY A 163 14.30 -7.18 13.66
C GLY A 163 12.96 -6.63 14.14
N HIS A 164 12.84 -5.32 14.40
CA HIS A 164 11.54 -4.73 14.66
C HIS A 164 10.71 -4.71 13.37
N LEU A 165 9.43 -4.97 13.53
CA LEU A 165 8.46 -4.96 12.45
C LEU A 165 7.81 -3.58 12.34
N TYR A 166 7.85 -3.01 11.14
CA TYR A 166 7.12 -1.81 10.76
C TYR A 166 5.95 -2.16 9.85
N PHE A 167 4.82 -1.52 10.06
CA PHE A 167 3.67 -1.64 9.15
C PHE A 167 2.86 -0.35 9.11
N SER A 168 2.04 -0.21 8.08
CA SER A 168 1.27 1.00 7.87
C SER A 168 -0.23 0.78 8.00
N ILE A 169 -0.95 1.80 8.44
CA ILE A 169 -2.40 1.89 8.31
C ILE A 169 -2.71 3.28 7.75
N GLY A 170 -3.44 3.34 6.63
CA GLY A 170 -3.88 4.61 6.05
C GLY A 170 -4.95 5.32 6.89
N ASP A 171 -5.30 6.54 6.54
CA ASP A 171 -6.22 7.40 7.31
C ASP A 171 -7.67 6.87 7.38
N ARG A 172 -7.95 5.75 6.70
CA ARG A 172 -9.26 5.10 6.64
C ARG A 172 -10.38 6.03 6.15
N GLY A 173 -9.99 7.03 5.30
CA GLY A 173 -10.90 8.04 4.77
C GLY A 173 -11.45 9.02 5.83
N ASN A 174 -10.80 9.15 6.98
CA ASN A 174 -11.14 10.09 8.03
C ASN A 174 -10.00 11.09 8.26
N ARG A 175 -9.63 11.76 7.17
CA ARG A 175 -8.44 12.62 7.09
C ARG A 175 -8.42 13.76 8.12
N GLU A 176 -9.58 14.29 8.48
CA GLU A 176 -9.67 15.44 9.39
C GLU A 176 -9.39 15.05 10.86
N VAL A 177 -9.37 13.77 11.16
CA VAL A 177 -9.24 13.29 12.55
C VAL A 177 -8.05 12.33 12.68
N ASN A 178 -8.07 11.21 11.95
CA ASN A 178 -7.16 10.11 12.24
C ASN A 178 -5.67 10.46 12.09
N PRO A 179 -5.19 11.11 11.00
CA PRO A 179 -3.75 11.27 10.78
C PRO A 179 -3.04 12.05 11.88
N GLN A 180 -3.67 13.11 12.38
CA GLN A 180 -3.06 14.03 13.35
C GLN A 180 -3.32 13.65 14.82
N ASP A 181 -4.22 12.71 15.08
CA ASP A 181 -4.56 12.29 16.46
C ASP A 181 -3.83 10.98 16.82
N ILE A 182 -2.82 11.07 17.66
CA ILE A 182 -2.02 9.90 18.11
C ILE A 182 -2.76 9.01 19.14
N THR A 183 -3.94 9.39 19.58
CA THR A 183 -4.81 8.54 20.43
C THR A 183 -5.66 7.57 19.59
N ARG A 184 -5.60 7.70 18.26
CA ARG A 184 -6.40 6.93 17.29
C ARG A 184 -5.52 6.20 16.29
N ASP A 185 -6.04 5.10 15.77
CA ASP A 185 -5.44 4.42 14.64
C ASP A 185 -5.79 5.08 13.30
N GLY A 186 -4.94 4.83 12.30
CA GLY A 186 -5.09 5.31 10.93
C GLY A 186 -4.28 6.57 10.62
N GLY A 187 -3.66 6.57 9.43
CA GLY A 187 -2.69 7.59 9.00
C GLY A 187 -1.40 7.52 9.79
N LYS A 188 -0.87 6.29 10.01
CA LYS A 188 0.27 6.02 10.87
C LYS A 188 1.21 4.97 10.28
N ILE A 189 2.48 5.06 10.66
CA ILE A 189 3.43 3.96 10.64
C ILE A 189 3.56 3.45 12.07
N TYR A 190 3.53 2.15 12.23
CA TYR A 190 3.62 1.45 13.51
C TYR A 190 4.92 0.66 13.61
N ARG A 191 5.43 0.48 14.83
CA ARG A 191 6.59 -0.37 15.10
C ARG A 191 6.29 -1.32 16.26
N LEU A 192 6.55 -2.61 16.04
CA LEU A 192 6.36 -3.70 17.01
C LEU A 192 7.58 -4.61 17.04
N ASN A 193 7.70 -5.39 18.11
CA ASN A 193 8.49 -6.61 18.10
C ASN A 193 7.74 -7.69 17.30
N GLN A 194 8.44 -8.72 16.83
CA GLN A 194 7.85 -9.80 16.03
C GLN A 194 6.77 -10.61 16.76
N ASP A 195 6.79 -10.61 18.09
CA ASP A 195 5.77 -11.27 18.92
C ASP A 195 4.50 -10.42 19.13
N GLY A 196 4.49 -9.18 18.60
CA GLY A 196 3.42 -8.20 18.72
C GLY A 196 3.53 -7.30 19.95
N SER A 197 4.54 -7.48 20.81
CA SER A 197 4.80 -6.57 21.91
C SER A 197 5.32 -5.22 21.40
N ILE A 198 5.11 -4.16 22.20
CA ILE A 198 5.49 -2.80 21.81
C ILE A 198 6.88 -2.49 22.35
N PRO A 199 7.86 -2.09 21.50
CA PRO A 199 9.17 -1.64 21.94
C PRO A 199 9.07 -0.46 22.91
N THR A 200 9.81 -0.54 24.02
CA THR A 200 9.74 0.48 25.10
C THR A 200 10.37 1.82 24.71
N ASP A 201 11.16 1.83 23.64
CA ASP A 201 11.77 3.01 23.02
C ASP A 201 10.93 3.61 21.89
N ASN A 202 9.71 3.11 21.65
CA ASN A 202 8.78 3.76 20.75
C ASN A 202 8.50 5.21 21.20
N PRO A 203 8.40 6.17 20.26
CA PRO A 203 8.34 7.59 20.59
C PRO A 203 7.16 7.99 21.47
N PHE A 204 6.07 7.23 21.43
CA PHE A 204 4.85 7.51 22.20
C PHE A 204 4.60 6.47 23.31
N TYR A 205 5.56 5.58 23.60
CA TYR A 205 5.40 4.49 24.58
C TYR A 205 4.96 5.00 25.97
N ASN A 206 5.59 6.06 26.46
CA ASN A 206 5.32 6.63 27.79
C ASN A 206 4.27 7.77 27.76
N GLN A 207 3.71 8.09 26.60
CA GLN A 207 2.73 9.18 26.48
C GLN A 207 1.33 8.68 26.82
N LYS A 208 0.78 9.18 27.92
CA LYS A 208 -0.56 8.77 28.38
C LYS A 208 -1.63 9.06 27.31
N GLY A 209 -2.42 8.05 26.99
CA GLY A 209 -3.54 8.12 26.04
C GLY A 209 -3.16 7.89 24.59
N SER A 210 -1.88 7.93 24.23
CA SER A 210 -1.44 7.62 22.86
C SER A 210 -1.56 6.13 22.55
N LYS A 211 -1.64 5.80 21.26
CA LYS A 211 -1.40 4.45 20.74
C LYS A 211 0.11 4.20 20.73
N GLN A 212 0.59 3.43 21.72
CA GLN A 212 2.03 3.24 21.99
C GLN A 212 2.81 2.57 20.82
N ALA A 213 2.11 1.85 19.95
CA ALA A 213 2.70 1.22 18.77
C ALA A 213 3.04 2.22 17.64
N ILE A 214 2.54 3.45 17.69
CA ILE A 214 2.80 4.46 16.67
C ILE A 214 4.28 4.83 16.66
N TYR A 215 4.88 4.82 15.46
CA TYR A 215 6.26 5.26 15.21
C TYR A 215 6.30 6.65 14.56
N SER A 216 5.45 6.88 13.54
CA SER A 216 5.21 8.20 12.93
C SER A 216 3.75 8.39 12.57
N TYR A 217 3.33 9.62 12.32
CA TYR A 217 1.94 9.97 12.09
C TYR A 217 1.78 11.08 11.04
N GLY A 218 0.55 11.45 10.72
CA GLY A 218 0.29 12.45 9.68
C GLY A 218 0.39 11.89 8.27
N HIS A 219 0.08 10.60 8.08
CA HIS A 219 0.09 9.92 6.79
C HIS A 219 -1.31 9.80 6.19
N ARG A 220 -1.38 9.73 4.85
CA ARG A 220 -2.64 9.49 4.14
C ARG A 220 -2.87 8.01 3.85
N ASN A 221 -2.08 7.43 2.97
CA ASN A 221 -2.23 6.03 2.56
C ASN A 221 -0.88 5.43 2.13
N PRO A 222 0.00 5.13 3.09
CA PRO A 222 1.30 4.52 2.80
C PRO A 222 1.11 3.06 2.35
N GLN A 223 1.51 2.75 1.11
CA GLN A 223 1.37 1.40 0.53
C GLN A 223 2.69 0.79 0.07
N GLY A 224 3.77 1.57 -0.03
CA GLY A 224 5.12 1.04 -0.19
C GLY A 224 5.95 1.31 1.05
N MET A 225 6.75 0.34 1.45
CA MET A 225 7.68 0.45 2.57
C MET A 225 8.83 -0.51 2.35
N LEU A 226 10.02 -0.03 2.61
CA LEU A 226 11.24 -0.84 2.61
C LEU A 226 12.26 -0.28 3.60
N THR A 227 13.15 -1.14 4.03
CA THR A 227 14.35 -0.74 4.76
C THR A 227 15.46 -0.51 3.74
N HIS A 228 16.01 0.71 3.72
CA HIS A 228 17.08 1.07 2.77
C HIS A 228 18.33 0.23 3.08
N PRO A 229 18.88 -0.52 2.11
CA PRO A 229 19.90 -1.54 2.37
C PRO A 229 21.22 -0.99 2.90
N GLU A 230 21.57 0.26 2.57
CA GLU A 230 22.83 0.87 3.01
C GLU A 230 22.70 1.67 4.31
N THR A 231 21.55 2.30 4.55
CA THR A 231 21.38 3.21 5.68
C THR A 231 20.55 2.64 6.82
N GLY A 232 19.80 1.55 6.57
CA GLY A 232 18.85 0.99 7.53
C GLY A 232 17.59 1.86 7.76
N ALA A 233 17.48 3.01 7.10
CA ALA A 233 16.34 3.89 7.24
C ALA A 233 15.08 3.28 6.60
N ILE A 234 13.93 3.47 7.24
CA ILE A 234 12.64 3.06 6.67
C ILE A 234 12.19 4.11 5.65
N TRP A 235 12.00 3.68 4.42
CA TRP A 235 11.47 4.50 3.34
C TRP A 235 10.04 4.07 3.04
N VAL A 236 9.18 5.04 2.84
CA VAL A 236 7.76 4.83 2.59
C VAL A 236 7.34 5.67 1.40
N HIS A 237 6.55 5.09 0.49
CA HIS A 237 5.78 5.92 -0.44
C HIS A 237 4.30 5.86 -0.10
N GLU A 238 3.62 6.98 -0.30
CA GLU A 238 2.21 7.08 -0.03
C GLU A 238 1.43 7.84 -1.12
N HIS A 239 0.18 7.45 -1.28
CA HIS A 239 -0.73 8.13 -2.20
C HIS A 239 -1.22 9.45 -1.62
N GLY A 240 -0.99 10.52 -2.36
CA GLY A 240 -1.72 11.77 -2.23
C GLY A 240 -3.17 11.64 -2.73
N PRO A 241 -3.97 12.71 -2.66
CA PRO A 241 -5.30 12.71 -3.29
C PRO A 241 -5.17 12.87 -4.82
N ARG A 242 -5.51 14.01 -5.38
CA ARG A 242 -5.25 14.30 -6.79
C ARG A 242 -3.90 14.99 -6.92
N GLY A 243 -2.84 14.21 -7.19
CA GLY A 243 -1.44 14.62 -7.07
C GLY A 243 -0.94 14.61 -5.62
N GLY A 244 0.33 15.00 -5.41
CA GLY A 244 0.96 15.06 -4.09
C GLY A 244 1.21 13.67 -3.48
N ASP A 245 1.56 12.69 -4.32
CA ASP A 245 2.15 11.44 -3.87
C ASP A 245 3.55 11.71 -3.33
N GLU A 246 3.95 11.02 -2.27
CA GLU A 246 5.15 11.32 -1.51
C GLU A 246 6.07 10.11 -1.37
N ILE A 247 7.36 10.37 -1.24
CA ILE A 247 8.36 9.41 -0.76
C ILE A 247 8.98 10.00 0.50
N ASN A 248 8.79 9.30 1.62
CA ASN A 248 9.18 9.76 2.94
C ASN A 248 10.26 8.86 3.55
N VAL A 249 11.27 9.47 4.20
CA VAL A 249 12.20 8.77 5.10
C VAL A 249 11.66 8.88 6.52
N ILE A 250 11.32 7.76 7.11
CA ILE A 250 10.53 7.73 8.35
C ILE A 250 11.39 7.93 9.59
N GLY A 251 11.08 8.95 10.38
CA GLY A 251 11.70 9.27 11.67
C GLY A 251 10.77 9.04 12.85
N ALA A 252 11.35 8.61 13.99
CA ALA A 252 10.63 8.38 15.23
C ALA A 252 9.91 9.64 15.71
N GLY A 253 8.61 9.55 15.97
CA GLY A 253 7.77 10.64 16.48
C GLY A 253 7.47 11.77 15.48
N LYS A 254 7.92 11.64 14.23
CA LYS A 254 7.73 12.67 13.21
C LYS A 254 6.30 12.70 12.68
N ASN A 255 5.85 13.92 12.35
CA ASN A 255 4.54 14.21 11.75
C ASN A 255 4.71 14.57 10.27
N TYR A 256 4.14 13.76 9.37
CA TYR A 256 4.22 13.92 7.91
C TYR A 256 3.07 14.77 7.34
N GLY A 257 2.41 15.52 8.18
CA GLY A 257 1.61 16.71 7.85
C GLY A 257 0.23 16.46 7.28
N TRP A 258 -0.11 15.30 6.74
CA TRP A 258 -1.44 15.06 6.18
C TRP A 258 -2.56 15.23 7.21
N PRO A 259 -3.66 15.97 6.92
CA PRO A 259 -3.95 16.77 5.72
C PRO A 259 -3.60 18.27 5.89
N THR A 260 -2.85 18.63 6.95
CA THR A 260 -2.52 20.02 7.29
C THR A 260 -1.64 20.67 6.22
N ILE A 261 -0.67 19.91 5.70
CA ILE A 261 0.12 20.25 4.52
C ILE A 261 -0.04 19.17 3.44
N THR A 262 -0.06 19.55 2.18
CA THR A 262 -0.04 18.62 1.03
C THR A 262 0.10 19.39 -0.27
N TYR A 263 0.80 18.80 -1.26
CA TYR A 263 0.80 19.28 -2.65
C TYR A 263 -0.44 18.84 -3.43
N GLY A 264 -1.21 17.88 -2.90
CA GLY A 264 -2.41 17.37 -3.53
C GLY A 264 -3.63 18.27 -3.35
N ILE A 265 -4.62 18.07 -4.21
CA ILE A 265 -5.92 18.76 -4.14
C ILE A 265 -7.06 17.76 -4.05
N ASN A 266 -8.25 18.20 -3.67
CA ASN A 266 -9.44 17.35 -3.68
C ASN A 266 -9.73 16.86 -5.11
N TYR A 267 -10.34 15.68 -5.25
CA TYR A 267 -10.77 15.17 -6.55
C TYR A 267 -11.78 16.08 -7.28
N SER A 268 -12.50 16.94 -6.53
CA SER A 268 -13.33 18.02 -7.07
C SER A 268 -12.54 19.17 -7.71
N GLY A 269 -11.22 19.22 -7.53
CA GLY A 269 -10.34 20.29 -8.01
C GLY A 269 -10.16 21.44 -7.02
N THR A 270 -10.79 21.40 -5.85
CA THR A 270 -10.61 22.43 -4.81
C THR A 270 -9.35 22.16 -3.97
N PRO A 271 -8.64 23.18 -3.46
CA PRO A 271 -7.55 23.00 -2.52
C PRO A 271 -7.99 22.23 -1.26
N ILE A 272 -7.08 21.46 -0.67
CA ILE A 272 -7.25 20.88 0.68
C ILE A 272 -6.75 21.88 1.71
N THR A 273 -5.54 22.40 1.46
CA THR A 273 -4.88 23.42 2.24
C THR A 273 -4.11 24.35 1.32
N SER A 274 -3.77 25.56 1.79
CA SER A 274 -2.81 26.47 1.13
C SER A 274 -1.37 26.11 1.46
N ASP A 275 -1.18 25.37 2.55
CA ASP A 275 0.16 25.16 3.12
C ASP A 275 0.82 23.93 2.50
N ARG A 276 2.12 24.08 2.23
CA ARG A 276 2.97 23.04 1.63
C ARG A 276 4.08 22.62 2.58
N ASP A 277 4.49 23.54 3.45
CA ASP A 277 5.54 23.37 4.42
C ASP A 277 5.19 24.18 5.68
N LEU A 278 5.25 23.54 6.84
CA LEU A 278 5.02 24.19 8.13
C LEU A 278 6.05 23.69 9.15
N PRO A 279 6.54 24.56 10.04
CA PRO A 279 7.52 24.17 11.07
C PRO A 279 7.03 22.98 11.91
N GLY A 280 7.87 21.95 12.02
CA GLY A 280 7.59 20.75 12.81
C GLY A 280 6.79 19.67 12.07
N LEU A 281 6.49 19.88 10.79
CA LEU A 281 5.97 18.87 9.89
C LEU A 281 7.06 18.46 8.89
N GLU A 282 7.11 17.17 8.57
CA GLU A 282 8.00 16.61 7.55
C GLU A 282 7.23 16.51 6.21
N GLN A 283 8.01 16.60 5.11
CA GLN A 283 7.47 16.36 3.76
C GLN A 283 8.58 15.98 2.79
#